data_d066f9d5ccec9469646c919dbc527804
#
_entry.id   d066f9d5ccec9469646c919dbc527804
#
_cell.length_a   1.000
_cell.length_b   1.000
_cell.length_c   1.000
_cell.angle_alpha   90.00
_cell.angle_beta   90.00
_cell.angle_gamma   90.00
#
_symmetry.space_group_name_H-M   'P 1'
#
loop_
_entity.id
_entity.type
_entity.pdbx_description
1 polymer ?
#
loop_
_entity_poly.entity_id
_entity_poly.type
_entity_poly.pdbx_seq_one_letter_code
_entity_poly.pdbx_strand_id
1 'polypeptide(L)'
;EITTLNDIYLRQGLLDVQLLGRGFAWLDTGTMDSLVDAADFVRMIEKRQGVKISAPEEIAFRNGWIDREGLLHSAERYGKSPYGTHLRAVADQKIFSA
;
A
#
# COMPACT_ATOMS: atom_id res chain seq x y z
N GLU A 1 8.13 5.70 23.32
CA GLU A 1 7.70 6.34 22.10
C GLU A 1 8.72 6.14 20.98
N ILE A 2 8.28 6.22 19.73
CA ILE A 2 9.14 5.95 18.56
C ILE A 2 10.35 6.89 18.49
N THR A 3 10.19 8.14 18.89
CA THR A 3 11.30 9.10 18.91
C THR A 3 12.42 8.65 19.84
N THR A 4 12.07 8.12 21.01
CA THR A 4 13.04 7.58 21.96
C THR A 4 13.77 6.38 21.37
N LEU A 5 13.05 5.48 20.70
CA LEU A 5 13.64 4.33 20.04
C LEU A 5 14.63 4.76 18.95
N ASN A 6 14.22 5.72 18.11
CA ASN A 6 15.08 6.25 17.06
C ASN A 6 16.36 6.88 17.65
N ASP A 7 16.25 7.59 18.77
CA ASP A 7 17.41 8.19 19.42
C ASP A 7 18.40 7.13 19.92
N ILE A 8 17.89 6.02 20.47
CA ILE A 8 18.73 4.90 20.90
C ILE A 8 19.51 4.33 19.72
N TYR A 9 18.85 4.05 18.60
CA TYR A 9 19.53 3.54 17.42
C TYR A 9 20.52 4.55 16.83
N LEU A 10 20.18 5.84 16.85
CA LEU A 10 21.06 6.88 16.38
C LEU A 10 22.36 6.90 17.19
N ARG A 11 22.27 6.81 18.51
CA ARG A 11 23.46 6.81 19.39
C ARG A 11 24.31 5.57 19.18
N GLN A 12 23.71 4.46 18.79
CA GLN A 12 24.43 3.20 18.49
C GLN A 12 25.00 3.18 17.08
N GLY A 13 24.76 4.19 16.26
CA GLY A 13 25.20 4.22 14.87
C GLY A 13 24.47 3.23 13.96
N LEU A 14 23.27 2.80 14.36
CA LEU A 14 22.47 1.79 13.64
C LEU A 14 21.24 2.36 12.95
N LEU A 15 21.04 3.69 12.99
CA LEU A 15 19.87 4.32 12.37
C LEU A 15 20.19 4.69 10.93
N ASP A 16 19.35 4.20 10.01
CA ASP A 16 19.36 4.61 8.61
C ASP A 16 18.26 5.60 8.32
N VAL A 17 18.49 6.48 7.35
CA VAL A 17 17.52 7.48 6.92
C VAL A 17 17.27 7.34 5.43
N GLN A 18 15.99 7.29 5.05
CA GLN A 18 15.57 7.33 3.66
C GLN A 18 14.82 8.64 3.40
N LEU A 19 15.29 9.41 2.44
CA LEU A 19 14.64 10.65 2.05
C LEU A 19 13.59 10.36 0.98
N LEU A 20 12.35 10.71 1.29
CA LEU A 20 11.24 10.52 0.34
C LEU A 20 11.25 11.65 -0.69
N GLY A 21 11.07 11.33 -1.96
CA GLY A 21 11.03 12.31 -3.03
C GLY A 21 9.69 13.06 -3.10
N ARG A 22 9.56 13.88 -4.13
CA ARG A 22 8.37 14.74 -4.30
C ARG A 22 7.08 13.95 -4.56
N GLY A 23 7.19 12.73 -5.08
CA GLY A 23 6.04 11.88 -5.37
C GLY A 23 5.44 11.20 -4.15
N PHE A 24 6.00 11.40 -2.98
CA PHE A 24 5.53 10.80 -1.74
C PHE A 24 4.74 11.81 -0.92
N ALA A 25 3.72 11.31 -0.23
CA ALA A 25 2.95 12.10 0.73
C ALA A 25 3.04 11.42 2.09
N TRP A 26 3.35 12.21 3.11
CA TRP A 26 3.34 11.74 4.50
C TRP A 26 2.05 12.21 5.15
N LEU A 27 1.22 11.26 5.63
CA LEU A 27 -0.06 11.56 6.23
C LEU A 27 -0.09 10.98 7.63
N ASP A 28 -0.27 11.86 8.61
CA ASP A 28 -0.46 11.43 9.99
C ASP A 28 -1.92 11.00 10.19
N THR A 29 -2.13 9.95 10.98
CA THR A 29 -3.47 9.43 11.28
C THR A 29 -3.76 9.42 12.79
N GLY A 30 -3.04 10.22 13.56
CA GLY A 30 -3.13 10.25 15.02
C GLY A 30 -4.36 10.93 15.59
N THR A 31 -5.13 11.66 14.78
CA THR A 31 -6.38 12.30 15.18
C THR A 31 -7.52 11.86 14.28
N MET A 32 -8.77 12.11 14.71
CA MET A 32 -9.93 11.81 13.86
C MET A 32 -9.87 12.57 12.54
N ASP A 33 -9.57 13.88 12.60
CA ASP A 33 -9.49 14.69 11.39
C ASP A 33 -8.38 14.21 10.46
N SER A 34 -7.19 13.94 10.98
CA SER A 34 -6.08 13.48 10.15
C SER A 34 -6.33 12.09 9.55
N LEU A 35 -7.05 11.23 10.27
CA LEU A 35 -7.45 9.93 9.75
C LEU A 35 -8.43 10.08 8.58
N VAL A 36 -9.43 10.95 8.71
CA VAL A 36 -10.40 11.22 7.64
C VAL A 36 -9.69 11.83 6.44
N ASP A 37 -8.79 12.79 6.65
CA ASP A 37 -8.01 13.41 5.58
C ASP A 37 -7.18 12.36 4.82
N ALA A 38 -6.53 11.43 5.54
CA ALA A 38 -5.76 10.37 4.92
C ALA A 38 -6.67 9.44 4.09
N ALA A 39 -7.84 9.08 4.63
CA ALA A 39 -8.80 8.24 3.92
C ALA A 39 -9.29 8.92 2.65
N ASP A 40 -9.61 10.21 2.71
CA ASP A 40 -10.04 10.99 1.54
C ASP A 40 -8.93 11.08 0.50
N PHE A 41 -7.70 11.30 0.93
CA PHE A 41 -6.55 11.35 0.02
C PHE A 41 -6.37 10.01 -0.72
N VAL A 42 -6.36 8.91 0.01
CA VAL A 42 -6.23 7.56 -0.58
C VAL A 42 -7.36 7.28 -1.55
N ARG A 43 -8.60 7.56 -1.13
CA ARG A 43 -9.78 7.35 -1.96
C ARG A 43 -9.70 8.15 -3.25
N MET A 44 -9.28 9.40 -3.19
CA MET A 44 -9.17 10.26 -4.37
C MET A 44 -8.12 9.74 -5.35
N ILE A 45 -6.94 9.35 -4.84
CA ILE A 45 -5.87 8.81 -5.68
C ILE A 45 -6.31 7.51 -6.35
N GLU A 46 -6.92 6.60 -5.60
CA GLU A 46 -7.40 5.33 -6.15
C GLU A 46 -8.45 5.55 -7.22
N LYS A 47 -9.38 6.46 -6.96
CA LYS A 47 -10.47 6.76 -7.89
C LYS A 47 -9.95 7.37 -9.18
N ARG A 48 -8.97 8.28 -9.09
CA ARG A 48 -8.41 8.98 -10.26
C ARG A 48 -7.50 8.10 -11.09
N GLN A 49 -6.71 7.25 -10.46
CA GLN A 49 -5.70 6.45 -11.16
C GLN A 49 -6.16 5.03 -11.47
N GLY A 50 -7.28 4.60 -10.91
CA GLY A 50 -7.79 3.24 -11.13
C GLY A 50 -6.91 2.15 -10.52
N VAL A 51 -6.13 2.49 -9.50
CA VAL A 51 -5.24 1.55 -8.81
C VAL A 51 -5.62 1.46 -7.35
N LYS A 52 -5.10 0.46 -6.65
CA LYS A 52 -5.24 0.32 -5.20
C LYS A 52 -3.92 0.62 -4.53
N ILE A 53 -3.97 1.45 -3.50
CA ILE A 53 -2.79 1.77 -2.69
C ILE A 53 -2.60 0.66 -1.65
N SER A 54 -1.38 0.17 -1.55
CA SER A 54 -1.02 -0.87 -0.57
C SER A 54 -1.90 -2.13 -0.67
N ALA A 55 -2.07 -2.64 -1.89
CA ALA A 55 -2.75 -3.91 -2.11
C ALA A 55 -1.77 -5.07 -1.86
N PRO A 56 -1.82 -5.74 -0.68
CA PRO A 56 -0.79 -6.71 -0.32
C PRO A 56 -0.66 -7.87 -1.29
N GLU A 57 -1.77 -8.41 -1.76
CA GLU A 57 -1.76 -9.54 -2.69
C GLU A 57 -1.20 -9.14 -4.05
N GLU A 58 -1.50 -7.93 -4.52
CA GLU A 58 -0.91 -7.41 -5.75
C GLU A 58 0.60 -7.22 -5.59
N ILE A 59 1.04 -6.67 -4.46
CA ILE A 59 2.46 -6.48 -4.16
C ILE A 59 3.17 -7.84 -4.15
N ALA A 60 2.60 -8.83 -3.49
CA ALA A 60 3.15 -10.18 -3.43
C ALA A 60 3.27 -10.79 -4.83
N PHE A 61 2.24 -10.62 -5.65
CA PHE A 61 2.24 -11.12 -7.02
C PHE A 61 3.34 -10.45 -7.87
N ARG A 62 3.45 -9.12 -7.79
CA ARG A 62 4.44 -8.38 -8.57
C ARG A 62 5.87 -8.66 -8.13
N ASN A 63 6.08 -9.06 -6.88
CA ASN A 63 7.38 -9.47 -6.37
C ASN A 63 7.68 -10.95 -6.62
N GLY A 64 6.75 -11.69 -7.24
CA GLY A 64 6.93 -13.10 -7.51
C GLY A 64 6.79 -14.01 -6.29
N TRP A 65 6.24 -13.50 -5.19
CA TRP A 65 6.04 -14.28 -3.96
C TRP A 65 4.84 -15.19 -4.04
N ILE A 66 3.86 -14.84 -4.87
CA ILE A 66 2.75 -15.72 -5.22
C ILE A 66 2.59 -15.72 -6.74
N ASP A 67 2.06 -16.83 -7.28
CA ASP A 67 1.78 -16.95 -8.71
C ASP A 67 0.36 -16.46 -9.04
N ARG A 68 0.00 -16.55 -10.33
CA ARG A 68 -1.31 -16.14 -10.79
C ARG A 68 -2.44 -16.93 -10.11
N GLU A 69 -2.26 -18.24 -9.94
CA GLU A 69 -3.27 -19.07 -9.26
C GLU A 69 -3.43 -18.66 -7.80
N GLY A 70 -2.33 -18.38 -7.10
CA GLY A 70 -2.37 -17.88 -5.73
C GLY A 70 -3.09 -16.54 -5.63
N LEU A 71 -2.85 -15.64 -6.59
CA LEU A 71 -3.54 -14.35 -6.63
C LEU A 71 -5.04 -14.53 -6.86
N LEU A 72 -5.44 -15.38 -7.80
CA LEU A 72 -6.85 -15.67 -8.07
C LEU A 72 -7.53 -16.35 -6.89
N HIS A 73 -6.83 -17.24 -6.21
CA HIS A 73 -7.35 -17.87 -4.99
C HIS A 73 -7.60 -16.82 -3.89
N SER A 74 -6.67 -15.89 -3.72
CA SER A 74 -6.87 -14.78 -2.79
C SER A 74 -8.06 -13.90 -3.19
N ALA A 75 -8.22 -13.64 -4.49
CA ALA A 75 -9.34 -12.84 -5.00
C ALA A 75 -10.70 -13.46 -4.66
N GLU A 76 -10.81 -14.79 -4.65
CA GLU A 76 -12.04 -15.48 -4.29
C GLU A 76 -12.52 -15.13 -2.87
N ARG A 77 -11.58 -14.91 -1.95
CA ARG A 77 -11.89 -14.56 -0.56
C ARG A 77 -12.59 -13.21 -0.45
N TYR A 78 -12.39 -12.34 -1.42
CA TYR A 78 -12.99 -11.00 -1.45
C TYR A 78 -14.27 -10.97 -2.29
N GLY A 79 -14.61 -12.08 -2.95
CA GLY A 79 -15.86 -12.23 -3.69
C GLY A 79 -16.04 -11.18 -4.78
N LYS A 80 -17.21 -10.56 -4.81
CA LYS A 80 -17.57 -9.53 -5.81
C LYS A 80 -17.20 -8.12 -5.34
N SER A 81 -16.44 -7.99 -4.27
CA SER A 81 -16.02 -6.69 -3.78
C SER A 81 -15.13 -5.96 -4.80
N PRO A 82 -15.01 -4.63 -4.71
CA PRO A 82 -14.08 -3.89 -5.57
C PRO A 82 -12.65 -4.40 -5.46
N TYR A 83 -12.21 -4.81 -4.27
CA TYR A 83 -10.87 -5.32 -4.08
C TYR A 83 -10.65 -6.65 -4.81
N GLY A 84 -11.60 -7.58 -4.70
CA GLY A 84 -11.54 -8.84 -5.45
C GLY A 84 -11.51 -8.62 -6.94
N THR A 85 -12.32 -7.69 -7.45
CA THR A 85 -12.34 -7.30 -8.86
C THR A 85 -10.97 -6.74 -9.28
N HIS A 86 -10.36 -5.91 -8.42
CA HIS A 86 -9.03 -5.38 -8.68
C HIS A 86 -7.99 -6.50 -8.80
N LEU A 87 -7.98 -7.46 -7.88
CA LEU A 87 -7.01 -8.56 -7.92
C LEU A 87 -7.18 -9.41 -9.18
N ARG A 88 -8.41 -9.65 -9.60
CA ARG A 88 -8.65 -10.38 -10.86
C ARG A 88 -8.13 -9.60 -12.07
N ALA A 89 -8.31 -8.29 -12.07
CA ALA A 89 -7.78 -7.45 -13.15
C ALA A 89 -6.25 -7.44 -13.18
N VAL A 90 -5.61 -7.47 -12.02
CA VAL A 90 -4.15 -7.60 -11.92
C VAL A 90 -3.70 -8.95 -12.50
N ALA A 91 -4.39 -10.05 -12.13
CA ALA A 91 -4.08 -11.38 -12.63
C ALA A 91 -4.24 -11.47 -14.15
N ASP A 92 -5.19 -10.75 -14.73
CA ASP A 92 -5.45 -10.69 -16.16
C ASP A 92 -4.59 -9.64 -16.89
N GLN A 93 -3.67 -9.01 -16.18
CA GLN A 93 -2.76 -7.98 -16.72
C GLN A 93 -3.49 -6.76 -17.29
N LYS A 94 -4.65 -6.44 -16.75
CA LYS A 94 -5.43 -5.27 -17.16
C LYS A 94 -5.04 -4.01 -16.38
N ILE A 95 -4.21 -4.14 -15.35
CA ILE A 95 -3.69 -3.03 -14.55
C ILE A 95 -2.17 -3.08 -14.65
N PHE A 96 -1.59 -2.00 -15.13
CA PHE A 96 -0.15 -1.93 -15.34
C PHE A 96 0.55 -1.38 -14.09
N SER A 97 1.73 -1.93 -13.80
CA SER A 97 2.63 -1.33 -12.83
C SER A 97 3.39 -0.19 -13.53
N ALA A 98 3.38 0.95 -12.89
CA ALA A 98 4.13 2.09 -13.40
C ALA A 98 5.62 1.92 -13.13
#